data_c7766d9745844c552976bac89ac1c13d
#
_entry.id   c7766d9745844c552976bac89ac1c13d
#
_cell.length_a   1.000
_cell.length_b   1.000
_cell.length_c   1.000
_cell.angle_alpha   90.00
_cell.angle_beta   90.00
_cell.angle_gamma   90.00
#
_symmetry.space_group_name_H-M   'P 1'
#
loop_
_entity.id
_entity.type
_entity.pdbx_description
1 polymer ?
#
loop_
_entity_poly.entity_id
_entity_poly.type
_entity_poly.pdbx_seq_one_letter_code
_entity_poly.pdbx_strand_id
1 'polypeptide(L)'
;MPNWTYNNTQIKGNKVDVANFLNIIKGKDDKGESYYDFTKCNPMPVELENLHQGARNIDGVTVDAWYEDGDEVRPMMDMVKDRLLKEYKTYRPIDWQYNNWGTKWGDCETELLSDETVDDIRTLEFYFESAWGEPFRLLNDMAIKFNLEIENKWDIELGNGDGISSYPWTPEDTERVYKEYEDDMNSMRESIRNL
;
A
#
# COMPACT_ATOMS: atom_id res chain seq x y z
N MET A 1 15.79 7.64 -5.31
CA MET A 1 14.84 8.13 -4.29
C MET A 1 13.46 8.04 -4.90
N PRO A 2 12.42 7.69 -4.18
CA PRO A 2 11.07 7.75 -4.72
C PRO A 2 10.66 9.21 -4.91
N ASN A 3 9.76 9.48 -5.85
CA ASN A 3 8.98 10.71 -5.82
C ASN A 3 7.94 10.52 -4.72
N TRP A 4 7.98 11.35 -3.70
CA TRP A 4 7.00 11.31 -2.64
C TRP A 4 5.66 11.85 -3.11
N THR A 5 4.59 11.26 -2.62
CA THR A 5 3.23 11.76 -2.75
C THR A 5 2.72 12.11 -1.37
N TYR A 6 2.36 13.36 -1.21
CA TYR A 6 1.81 13.92 0.03
C TYR A 6 0.30 13.77 0.00
N ASN A 7 -0.26 13.14 1.03
CA ASN A 7 -1.67 12.83 1.09
C ASN A 7 -2.31 13.53 2.29
N ASN A 8 -3.41 14.25 2.04
CA ASN A 8 -4.29 14.79 3.07
C ASN A 8 -5.64 14.11 2.93
N THR A 9 -5.95 13.23 3.86
CA THR A 9 -7.08 12.31 3.75
C THR A 9 -8.12 12.58 4.81
N GLN A 10 -9.35 12.87 4.38
CA GLN A 10 -10.50 12.93 5.27
C GLN A 10 -11.23 11.59 5.23
N ILE A 11 -11.48 11.03 6.41
CA ILE A 11 -12.18 9.76 6.63
C ILE A 11 -13.43 10.02 7.46
N LYS A 12 -14.61 9.69 6.93
CA LYS A 12 -15.89 9.96 7.56
C LYS A 12 -16.76 8.72 7.60
N GLY A 13 -17.48 8.54 8.68
CA GLY A 13 -18.42 7.42 8.83
C GLY A 13 -19.18 7.44 10.14
N ASN A 14 -19.98 6.40 10.37
CA ASN A 14 -20.58 6.22 11.68
C ASN A 14 -19.48 6.04 12.74
N LYS A 15 -19.66 6.63 13.92
CA LYS A 15 -18.66 6.62 15.00
C LYS A 15 -18.19 5.21 15.39
N VAL A 16 -19.05 4.18 15.24
CA VAL A 16 -18.69 2.78 15.54
C VAL A 16 -17.77 2.23 14.44
N ASP A 17 -18.08 2.49 13.17
CA ASP A 17 -17.28 2.04 12.02
C ASP A 17 -15.91 2.70 12.04
N VAL A 18 -15.84 4.02 12.30
CA VAL A 18 -14.59 4.75 12.46
C VAL A 18 -13.77 4.25 13.67
N ALA A 19 -14.42 3.89 14.79
CA ALA A 19 -13.73 3.30 15.94
C ALA A 19 -13.15 1.92 15.61
N ASN A 20 -13.86 1.08 14.85
CA ASN A 20 -13.38 -0.22 14.40
C ASN A 20 -12.16 -0.05 13.47
N PHE A 21 -12.21 0.89 12.55
CA PHE A 21 -11.09 1.26 11.68
C PHE A 21 -9.86 1.68 12.50
N LEU A 22 -10.01 2.65 13.43
CA LEU A 22 -8.91 3.12 14.27
C LEU A 22 -8.28 2.01 15.11
N ASN A 23 -9.07 1.05 15.60
CA ASN A 23 -8.57 -0.09 16.36
C ASN A 23 -7.63 -0.99 15.53
N ILE A 24 -7.81 -1.05 14.22
CA ILE A 24 -6.95 -1.83 13.33
C ILE A 24 -5.65 -1.08 13.04
N ILE A 25 -5.74 0.19 12.64
CA ILE A 25 -4.59 0.95 12.14
C ILE A 25 -3.68 1.47 13.25
N LYS A 26 -4.19 1.63 14.47
CA LYS A 26 -3.41 2.15 15.60
C LYS A 26 -2.45 1.11 16.15
N GLY A 27 -1.23 1.52 16.40
CA GLY A 27 -0.20 0.74 17.05
C GLY A 27 0.51 1.52 18.16
N LYS A 28 1.44 0.86 18.81
CA LYS A 28 2.43 1.49 19.70
C LYS A 28 3.81 1.03 19.30
N ASP A 29 4.73 1.96 19.25
CA ASP A 29 6.14 1.68 19.02
C ASP A 29 6.83 1.13 20.29
N ASP A 30 8.12 0.83 20.21
CA ASP A 30 8.93 0.31 21.32
C ASP A 30 9.08 1.30 22.50
N LYS A 31 8.79 2.58 22.26
CA LYS A 31 8.79 3.63 23.29
C LYS A 31 7.39 3.82 23.92
N GLY A 32 6.37 3.14 23.38
CA GLY A 32 4.98 3.26 23.80
C GLY A 32 4.24 4.43 23.15
N GLU A 33 4.84 5.13 22.19
CA GLU A 33 4.20 6.19 21.42
C GLU A 33 3.20 5.59 20.41
N SER A 34 2.06 6.24 20.25
CA SER A 34 1.05 5.78 19.30
C SER A 34 1.44 6.16 17.88
N TYR A 35 1.29 5.21 16.95
CA TYR A 35 1.41 5.44 15.52
C TYR A 35 0.18 4.92 14.79
N TYR A 36 0.02 5.31 13.53
CA TYR A 36 -1.03 4.84 12.64
C TYR A 36 -0.39 4.19 11.41
N ASP A 37 -1.04 3.14 10.89
CA ASP A 37 -0.53 2.35 9.78
C ASP A 37 -1.72 1.76 9.01
N PHE A 38 -2.02 2.34 7.86
CA PHE A 38 -3.14 1.94 7.00
C PHE A 38 -2.92 0.58 6.35
N THR A 39 -1.64 0.16 6.18
CA THR A 39 -1.33 -1.15 5.59
C THR A 39 -1.85 -2.30 6.44
N LYS A 40 -2.11 -2.10 7.74
CA LYS A 40 -2.78 -3.10 8.60
C LYS A 40 -4.20 -3.44 8.16
N CYS A 41 -4.83 -2.61 7.34
CA CYS A 41 -6.14 -2.92 6.76
C CYS A 41 -6.04 -4.01 5.69
N ASN A 42 -4.91 -4.09 4.98
CA ASN A 42 -4.58 -5.10 3.98
C ASN A 42 -3.08 -5.43 4.10
N PRO A 43 -2.66 -6.21 5.12
CA PRO A 43 -1.25 -6.45 5.40
C PRO A 43 -0.61 -7.34 4.34
N MET A 44 0.65 -7.03 3.98
CA MET A 44 1.44 -7.89 3.12
C MET A 44 1.65 -9.25 3.79
N PRO A 45 1.55 -10.36 3.04
CA PRO A 45 1.89 -11.67 3.58
C PRO A 45 3.32 -11.72 4.12
N VAL A 46 3.50 -12.28 5.32
CA VAL A 46 4.79 -12.31 6.01
C VAL A 46 5.88 -13.00 5.19
N GLU A 47 5.50 -13.95 4.33
CA GLU A 47 6.43 -14.63 3.42
C GLU A 47 7.00 -13.70 2.33
N LEU A 48 6.35 -12.57 2.05
CA LEU A 48 6.82 -11.56 1.11
C LEU A 48 7.60 -10.43 1.81
N GLU A 49 7.34 -10.16 3.08
CA GLU A 49 7.96 -9.04 3.80
C GLU A 49 9.49 -9.10 3.84
N ASN A 50 10.04 -10.30 4.06
CA ASN A 50 11.49 -10.53 4.20
C ASN A 50 12.13 -11.05 2.89
N LEU A 51 11.41 -10.95 1.77
CA LEU A 51 11.90 -11.38 0.48
C LEU A 51 12.53 -10.23 -0.29
N HIS A 52 13.80 -10.35 -0.57
CA HIS A 52 14.58 -9.39 -1.35
C HIS A 52 14.77 -9.86 -2.79
N GLN A 53 14.97 -8.91 -3.70
CA GLN A 53 15.13 -9.16 -5.12
C GLN A 53 16.33 -8.43 -5.70
N GLY A 54 16.89 -9.04 -6.73
CA GLY A 54 18.06 -8.56 -7.46
C GLY A 54 19.14 -9.64 -7.53
N ALA A 55 20.19 -9.39 -8.26
CA ALA A 55 21.32 -10.31 -8.36
C ALA A 55 22.15 -10.26 -7.05
N ARG A 56 22.21 -11.37 -6.32
CA ARG A 56 23.07 -11.53 -5.12
C ARG A 56 23.83 -12.82 -5.21
N ASN A 57 25.13 -12.77 -4.88
CA ASN A 57 25.95 -13.98 -4.73
C ASN A 57 25.82 -14.51 -3.31
N ILE A 58 25.35 -15.74 -3.17
CA ILE A 58 25.26 -16.46 -1.89
C ILE A 58 26.05 -17.77 -2.07
N ASP A 59 27.13 -17.94 -1.31
CA ASP A 59 28.01 -19.11 -1.33
C ASP A 59 28.50 -19.50 -2.75
N GLY A 60 28.81 -18.49 -3.57
CA GLY A 60 29.30 -18.69 -4.94
C GLY A 60 28.19 -18.88 -6.00
N VAL A 61 26.92 -18.85 -5.62
CA VAL A 61 25.77 -18.96 -6.53
C VAL A 61 25.09 -17.61 -6.64
N THR A 62 24.88 -17.13 -7.86
CA THR A 62 24.09 -15.91 -8.11
C THR A 62 22.61 -16.26 -8.13
N VAL A 63 21.83 -15.62 -7.26
CA VAL A 63 20.38 -15.78 -7.13
C VAL A 63 19.66 -14.47 -7.44
N ASP A 64 18.40 -14.54 -7.89
CA ASP A 64 17.56 -13.40 -8.24
C ASP A 64 16.58 -13.00 -7.12
N ALA A 65 16.42 -13.87 -6.11
CA ALA A 65 15.63 -13.59 -4.91
C ALA A 65 16.18 -14.37 -3.70
N TRP A 66 16.13 -13.72 -2.53
CA TRP A 66 16.62 -14.29 -1.27
C TRP A 66 15.83 -13.77 -0.08
N TYR A 67 15.85 -14.54 1.01
CA TYR A 67 15.35 -14.13 2.31
C TYR A 67 16.49 -13.60 3.17
N GLU A 68 16.18 -12.56 3.95
CA GLU A 68 17.07 -11.99 4.94
C GLU A 68 16.35 -11.97 6.29
N ASP A 69 16.90 -12.69 7.28
CA ASP A 69 16.36 -12.79 8.63
C ASP A 69 17.52 -12.55 9.62
N GLY A 70 17.63 -11.32 10.11
CA GLY A 70 18.79 -10.87 10.86
C GLY A 70 20.08 -10.99 10.05
N ASP A 71 21.05 -11.76 10.56
CA ASP A 71 22.33 -12.02 9.88
C ASP A 71 22.28 -13.19 8.89
N GLU A 72 21.16 -13.94 8.86
CA GLU A 72 20.99 -15.08 7.98
C GLU A 72 20.45 -14.66 6.61
N VAL A 73 21.19 -15.01 5.56
CA VAL A 73 20.80 -14.80 4.17
C VAL A 73 20.72 -16.14 3.45
N ARG A 74 19.57 -16.42 2.86
CA ARG A 74 19.35 -17.70 2.16
C ARG A 74 18.63 -17.48 0.82
N PRO A 75 19.00 -18.23 -0.25
CA PRO A 75 18.33 -18.14 -1.52
C PRO A 75 16.88 -18.62 -1.42
N MET A 76 16.00 -18.02 -2.23
CA MET A 76 14.64 -18.52 -2.40
C MET A 76 14.67 -19.80 -3.25
N MET A 77 14.07 -20.89 -2.73
CA MET A 77 13.93 -22.13 -3.46
C MET A 77 12.81 -22.06 -4.50
N ASP A 78 12.98 -22.73 -5.65
CA ASP A 78 11.99 -22.75 -6.74
C ASP A 78 10.60 -23.22 -6.27
N MET A 79 10.54 -24.22 -5.40
CA MET A 79 9.28 -24.71 -4.85
C MET A 79 8.53 -23.63 -4.05
N VAL A 80 9.26 -22.73 -3.36
CA VAL A 80 8.67 -21.60 -2.63
C VAL A 80 8.17 -20.55 -3.63
N LYS A 81 8.96 -20.25 -4.65
CA LYS A 81 8.59 -19.36 -5.75
C LYS A 81 7.29 -19.79 -6.43
N ASP A 82 7.19 -21.08 -6.80
CA ASP A 82 5.99 -21.65 -7.43
C ASP A 82 4.75 -21.55 -6.51
N ARG A 83 4.93 -21.79 -5.21
CA ARG A 83 3.86 -21.63 -4.22
C ARG A 83 3.38 -20.18 -4.14
N LEU A 84 4.29 -19.21 -4.01
CA LEU A 84 3.95 -17.79 -3.93
C LEU A 84 3.24 -17.30 -5.19
N LEU A 85 3.71 -17.72 -6.38
CA LEU A 85 3.06 -17.41 -7.66
C LEU A 85 1.62 -17.98 -7.72
N LYS A 86 1.39 -19.17 -7.19
CA LYS A 86 0.05 -19.77 -7.16
C LYS A 86 -0.88 -19.05 -6.19
N GLU A 87 -0.37 -18.70 -4.99
CA GLU A 87 -1.16 -18.16 -3.89
C GLU A 87 -1.39 -16.63 -4.06
N TYR A 88 -0.34 -15.88 -4.30
CA TYR A 88 -0.37 -14.41 -4.34
C TYR A 88 -0.23 -13.82 -5.74
N LYS A 89 -0.14 -14.64 -6.80
CA LYS A 89 0.09 -14.25 -8.21
C LYS A 89 1.42 -13.54 -8.45
N THR A 90 2.26 -13.45 -7.45
CA THR A 90 3.61 -12.90 -7.51
C THR A 90 4.48 -13.51 -6.41
N TYR A 91 5.80 -13.48 -6.60
CA TYR A 91 6.80 -13.68 -5.54
C TYR A 91 7.58 -12.40 -5.28
N ARG A 92 7.14 -11.28 -5.86
CA ARG A 92 7.81 -9.98 -5.73
C ARG A 92 7.04 -9.10 -4.77
N PRO A 93 7.64 -8.67 -3.64
CA PRO A 93 6.99 -7.77 -2.68
C PRO A 93 6.43 -6.52 -3.34
N ILE A 94 7.23 -5.90 -4.22
CA ILE A 94 6.82 -4.68 -4.91
C ILE A 94 5.60 -4.88 -5.81
N ASP A 95 5.51 -6.00 -6.54
CA ASP A 95 4.34 -6.28 -7.38
C ASP A 95 3.09 -6.51 -6.52
N TRP A 96 3.28 -7.17 -5.35
CA TRP A 96 2.20 -7.36 -4.40
C TRP A 96 1.70 -6.02 -3.85
N GLN A 97 2.59 -5.12 -3.48
CA GLN A 97 2.26 -3.77 -3.00
C GLN A 97 1.46 -2.99 -4.05
N TYR A 98 1.91 -2.95 -5.29
CA TYR A 98 1.16 -2.29 -6.37
C TYR A 98 -0.20 -2.94 -6.62
N ASN A 99 -0.28 -4.27 -6.57
CA ASN A 99 -1.53 -4.98 -6.82
C ASN A 99 -2.54 -4.83 -5.68
N ASN A 100 -2.10 -4.58 -4.45
CA ASN A 100 -2.96 -4.54 -3.27
C ASN A 100 -3.09 -3.15 -2.64
N TRP A 101 -2.04 -2.32 -2.70
CA TRP A 101 -2.09 -0.95 -2.18
C TRP A 101 -2.21 0.12 -3.28
N GLY A 102 -1.84 -0.19 -4.51
CA GLY A 102 -1.79 0.75 -5.64
C GLY A 102 -0.49 1.53 -5.72
N THR A 103 0.38 1.39 -4.74
CA THR A 103 1.69 2.05 -4.65
C THR A 103 2.69 1.19 -3.90
N LYS A 104 3.96 1.59 -3.91
CA LYS A 104 5.09 0.83 -3.28
C LYS A 104 5.04 1.17 -1.81
N TRP A 105 4.83 1.47 -0.94
CA TRP A 105 4.95 1.70 0.50
C TRP A 105 3.65 2.22 1.13
N GLY A 106 2.51 1.82 0.66
CA GLY A 106 1.21 2.08 1.26
C GLY A 106 1.08 3.47 1.91
N ASP A 107 1.48 3.57 3.16
CA ASP A 107 1.54 4.82 3.92
C ASP A 107 2.84 4.90 4.74
N CYS A 108 3.40 6.11 4.82
CA CYS A 108 4.57 6.46 5.60
C CYS A 108 4.29 7.75 6.38
N GLU A 109 4.95 7.96 7.52
CA GLU A 109 4.84 9.19 8.32
C GLU A 109 3.39 9.60 8.63
N THR A 110 2.53 8.60 8.93
CA THR A 110 1.08 8.80 9.09
C THR A 110 0.76 9.51 10.40
N GLU A 111 0.16 10.68 10.29
CA GLU A 111 -0.22 11.56 11.40
C GLU A 111 -1.73 11.82 11.41
N LEU A 112 -2.38 11.69 12.58
CA LEU A 112 -3.77 12.13 12.79
C LEU A 112 -3.79 13.62 13.12
N LEU A 113 -4.36 14.43 12.21
CA LEU A 113 -4.42 15.89 12.33
C LEU A 113 -5.65 16.34 13.13
N SER A 114 -6.80 15.70 12.90
CA SER A 114 -8.04 16.02 13.63
C SER A 114 -8.93 14.79 13.82
N ASP A 115 -9.78 14.85 14.86
CA ASP A 115 -10.74 13.80 15.23
C ASP A 115 -11.97 14.46 15.84
N GLU A 116 -13.01 14.60 15.05
CA GLU A 116 -14.22 15.30 15.40
C GLU A 116 -15.43 14.39 15.32
N THR A 117 -16.35 14.52 16.28
CA THR A 117 -17.62 13.79 16.28
C THR A 117 -18.78 14.77 16.40
N VAL A 118 -19.68 14.70 15.44
CA VAL A 118 -20.94 15.45 15.47
C VAL A 118 -22.08 14.44 15.37
N ASP A 119 -22.90 14.36 16.40
CA ASP A 119 -23.95 13.36 16.57
C ASP A 119 -23.39 11.92 16.46
N ASP A 120 -23.76 11.18 15.43
CA ASP A 120 -23.30 9.81 15.20
C ASP A 120 -22.23 9.71 14.11
N ILE A 121 -21.83 10.83 13.51
CA ILE A 121 -20.81 10.90 12.47
C ILE A 121 -19.49 11.34 13.05
N ARG A 122 -18.44 10.57 12.82
CA ARG A 122 -17.06 10.89 13.18
C ARG A 122 -16.25 11.14 11.94
N THR A 123 -15.48 12.20 11.97
CA THR A 123 -14.59 12.63 10.87
C THR A 123 -13.16 12.69 11.40
N LEU A 124 -12.26 12.06 10.70
CA LEU A 124 -10.82 12.07 10.96
C LEU A 124 -10.13 12.77 9.80
N GLU A 125 -9.06 13.48 10.10
CA GLU A 125 -8.15 14.01 9.08
C GLU A 125 -6.76 13.45 9.33
N PHE A 126 -6.17 12.87 8.30
CA PHE A 126 -4.81 12.32 8.33
C PHE A 126 -3.93 13.00 7.29
N TYR A 127 -2.66 13.18 7.65
CA TYR A 127 -1.57 13.37 6.71
C TYR A 127 -0.74 12.09 6.65
N PHE A 128 -0.29 11.72 5.45
CA PHE A 128 0.70 10.65 5.27
C PHE A 128 1.43 10.81 3.94
N GLU A 129 2.55 10.11 3.80
CA GLU A 129 3.33 10.05 2.57
C GLU A 129 3.22 8.67 1.93
N SER A 130 3.28 8.62 0.61
CA SER A 130 3.34 7.38 -0.16
C SER A 130 4.34 7.51 -1.31
N ALA A 131 4.77 6.38 -1.91
CA ALA A 131 5.79 6.39 -2.95
C ALA A 131 5.17 6.33 -4.34
N TRP A 132 5.44 7.35 -5.17
CA TRP A 132 5.10 7.45 -6.61
C TRP A 132 3.62 7.57 -6.97
N GLY A 133 2.74 7.74 -6.02
CA GLY A 133 1.31 7.91 -6.23
C GLY A 133 0.52 7.68 -4.96
N GLU A 134 -0.75 8.03 -4.96
CA GLU A 134 -1.64 7.74 -3.85
C GLU A 134 -1.87 6.21 -3.72
N PRO A 135 -2.10 5.68 -2.51
CA PRO A 135 -2.40 4.27 -2.29
C PRO A 135 -3.88 3.97 -2.58
N PHE A 136 -4.30 4.21 -3.81
CA PHE A 136 -5.72 4.22 -4.20
C PHE A 136 -6.46 2.91 -3.93
N ARG A 137 -5.80 1.75 -4.06
CA ARG A 137 -6.42 0.45 -3.76
C ARG A 137 -6.61 0.25 -2.27
N LEU A 138 -5.59 0.62 -1.48
CA LEU A 138 -5.66 0.54 -0.02
C LEU A 138 -6.79 1.43 0.52
N LEU A 139 -6.90 2.68 0.04
CA LEU A 139 -7.96 3.60 0.45
C LEU A 139 -9.35 3.10 0.05
N ASN A 140 -9.50 2.53 -1.15
CA ASN A 140 -10.75 1.94 -1.58
C ASN A 140 -11.14 0.71 -0.75
N ASP A 141 -10.19 -0.19 -0.47
CA ASP A 141 -10.42 -1.36 0.39
C ASP A 141 -10.81 -0.95 1.81
N MET A 142 -10.18 0.08 2.36
CA MET A 142 -10.53 0.65 3.68
C MET A 142 -11.97 1.19 3.67
N ALA A 143 -12.34 1.97 2.65
CA ALA A 143 -13.67 2.53 2.52
C ALA A 143 -14.75 1.44 2.49
N ILE A 144 -14.54 0.39 1.70
CA ILE A 144 -15.46 -0.74 1.59
C ILE A 144 -15.50 -1.56 2.89
N LYS A 145 -14.34 -1.95 3.42
CA LYS A 145 -14.22 -2.85 4.58
C LYS A 145 -14.85 -2.29 5.84
N PHE A 146 -14.74 -0.98 6.05
CA PHE A 146 -15.20 -0.31 7.25
C PHE A 146 -16.42 0.58 7.02
N ASN A 147 -17.04 0.54 5.83
CA ASN A 147 -18.21 1.36 5.49
C ASN A 147 -17.94 2.87 5.74
N LEU A 148 -16.84 3.37 5.17
CA LEU A 148 -16.37 4.74 5.33
C LEU A 148 -16.49 5.51 4.02
N GLU A 149 -16.67 6.82 4.12
CA GLU A 149 -16.44 7.78 3.03
C GLU A 149 -15.02 8.33 3.19
N ILE A 150 -14.20 8.24 2.15
CA ILE A 150 -12.82 8.72 2.16
C ILE A 150 -12.62 9.70 1.02
N GLU A 151 -12.13 10.90 1.31
CA GLU A 151 -11.62 11.86 0.33
C GLU A 151 -10.12 12.04 0.55
N ASN A 152 -9.33 11.85 -0.49
CA ASN A 152 -7.89 12.03 -0.45
C ASN A 152 -7.47 13.14 -1.41
N LYS A 153 -6.79 14.18 -0.90
CA LYS A 153 -6.12 15.21 -1.67
C LYS A 153 -4.64 14.87 -1.71
N TRP A 154 -4.11 14.65 -2.90
CA TRP A 154 -2.73 14.23 -3.07
C TRP A 154 -1.95 15.17 -4.00
N ASP A 155 -0.65 15.30 -3.73
CA ASP A 155 0.30 16.08 -4.53
C ASP A 155 1.62 15.31 -4.64
N ILE A 156 2.12 15.15 -5.87
CA ILE A 156 3.39 14.47 -6.12
C ILE A 156 4.53 15.49 -6.09
N GLU A 157 5.58 15.14 -5.38
CA GLU A 157 6.81 15.94 -5.24
C GLU A 157 7.27 16.52 -6.58
N LEU A 158 7.74 17.77 -6.56
CA LEU A 158 8.23 18.52 -7.72
C LEU A 158 7.16 18.86 -8.78
N GLY A 159 5.87 18.86 -8.42
CA GLY A 159 4.79 19.25 -9.33
C GLY A 159 4.52 18.24 -10.43
N ASN A 160 4.80 16.96 -10.18
CA ASN A 160 4.58 15.87 -11.13
C ASN A 160 3.12 15.40 -11.22
N GLY A 161 2.21 16.04 -10.51
CA GLY A 161 0.76 15.79 -10.51
C GLY A 161 0.13 16.03 -9.15
N ASP A 162 -1.15 16.35 -9.18
CA ASP A 162 -2.00 16.53 -8.01
C ASP A 162 -3.42 16.13 -8.33
N GLY A 163 -4.23 15.86 -7.30
CA GLY A 163 -5.62 15.50 -7.51
C GLY A 163 -6.42 15.34 -6.22
N ILE A 164 -7.70 15.03 -6.44
CA ILE A 164 -8.64 14.65 -5.38
C ILE A 164 -9.31 13.36 -5.80
N SER A 165 -9.28 12.38 -4.93
CA SER A 165 -9.91 11.07 -5.13
C SER A 165 -10.93 10.81 -4.03
N SER A 166 -12.04 10.14 -4.36
CA SER A 166 -13.10 9.81 -3.41
C SER A 166 -13.36 8.31 -3.41
N TYR A 167 -13.62 7.75 -2.23
CA TYR A 167 -13.85 6.32 -2.02
C TYR A 167 -15.04 6.07 -1.10
N PRO A 168 -15.76 4.94 -1.22
CA PRO A 168 -15.47 3.83 -2.16
C PRO A 168 -15.78 4.21 -3.60
N TRP A 169 -15.09 3.56 -4.52
CA TRP A 169 -15.37 3.71 -5.93
C TRP A 169 -16.72 3.13 -6.30
N THR A 170 -17.38 3.75 -7.30
CA THR A 170 -18.50 3.12 -7.98
C THR A 170 -18.02 1.89 -8.78
N PRO A 171 -18.91 0.96 -9.16
CA PRO A 171 -18.53 -0.15 -10.04
C PRO A 171 -17.89 0.30 -11.36
N GLU A 172 -18.38 1.42 -11.94
CA GLU A 172 -17.82 2.01 -13.16
C GLU A 172 -16.42 2.58 -12.93
N ASP A 173 -16.19 3.28 -11.81
CA ASP A 173 -14.86 3.78 -11.45
C ASP A 173 -13.88 2.62 -11.24
N THR A 174 -14.33 1.57 -10.57
CA THR A 174 -13.54 0.38 -10.34
C THR A 174 -13.06 -0.23 -11.67
N GLU A 175 -13.96 -0.45 -12.62
CA GLU A 175 -13.63 -1.01 -13.93
C GLU A 175 -12.65 -0.11 -14.70
N ARG A 176 -12.89 1.22 -14.71
CA ARG A 176 -12.03 2.21 -15.36
C ARG A 176 -10.61 2.20 -14.78
N VAL A 177 -10.48 2.34 -13.45
CA VAL A 177 -9.17 2.44 -12.79
C VAL A 177 -8.36 1.15 -12.95
N TYR A 178 -9.01 -0.02 -12.84
CA TYR A 178 -8.31 -1.29 -13.09
C TYR A 178 -7.82 -1.42 -14.52
N LYS A 179 -8.61 -0.98 -15.49
CA LYS A 179 -8.21 -1.00 -16.90
C LYS A 179 -7.04 -0.05 -17.18
N GLU A 180 -7.13 1.19 -16.71
CA GLU A 180 -6.03 2.17 -16.85
C GLU A 180 -4.73 1.62 -16.25
N TYR A 181 -4.80 1.03 -15.06
CA TYR A 181 -3.64 0.41 -14.41
C TYR A 181 -3.06 -0.77 -15.21
N GLU A 182 -3.91 -1.65 -15.78
CA GLU A 182 -3.45 -2.76 -16.61
C GLU A 182 -2.77 -2.26 -17.91
N ASP A 183 -3.31 -1.23 -18.51
CA ASP A 183 -2.76 -0.62 -19.72
C ASP A 183 -1.38 0.01 -19.45
N ASP A 184 -1.23 0.74 -18.34
CA ASP A 184 0.05 1.31 -17.89
C ASP A 184 1.09 0.24 -17.58
N MET A 185 0.71 -0.81 -16.86
CA MET A 185 1.59 -1.93 -16.53
C MET A 185 2.04 -2.70 -17.79
N ASN A 186 1.17 -2.85 -18.78
CA ASN A 186 1.51 -3.49 -20.04
C ASN A 186 2.48 -2.60 -20.87
N SER A 187 2.25 -1.30 -20.90
CA SER A 187 3.14 -0.33 -21.54
C SER A 187 4.55 -0.35 -20.92
N MET A 188 4.65 -0.38 -19.59
CA MET A 188 5.94 -0.51 -18.90
C MET A 188 6.65 -1.83 -19.25
N ARG A 189 5.92 -2.96 -19.26
CA ARG A 189 6.49 -4.27 -19.62
C ARG A 189 7.01 -4.30 -21.05
N GLU A 190 6.31 -3.68 -21.99
CA GLU A 190 6.75 -3.56 -23.39
C GLU A 190 8.01 -2.69 -23.52
N SER A 191 8.06 -1.57 -22.80
CA SER A 191 9.24 -0.69 -22.76
C SER A 191 10.50 -1.42 -22.26
N ILE A 192 10.35 -2.26 -21.24
CA ILE A 192 11.47 -3.07 -20.68
C ILE A 192 11.91 -4.18 -21.65
N ARG A 193 11.00 -4.75 -22.44
CA ARG A 193 11.35 -5.79 -23.44
C ARG A 193 12.08 -5.25 -24.64
N ASN A 194 11.97 -3.95 -24.91
CA ASN A 194 12.58 -3.27 -26.05
C ASN A 194 13.93 -2.60 -25.71
N LEU A 195 14.43 -2.76 -24.48
CA LEU A 195 15.77 -2.38 -24.01
C LEU A 195 16.71 -3.57 -23.99
#